data_47c4adaeaad1f44fed0011124ccbdb6e
#
_entry.id   47c4adaeaad1f44fed0011124ccbdb6e
#
_cell.length_a   1.000
_cell.length_b   1.000
_cell.length_c   1.000
_cell.angle_alpha   90.00
_cell.angle_beta   90.00
_cell.angle_gamma   90.00
#
_symmetry.space_group_name_H-M   'P 1'
#
loop_
_entity.id
_entity.type
_entity.pdbx_description
1 polymer ?
#
loop_
_entity_poly.entity_id
_entity_poly.type
_entity_poly.pdbx_seq_one_letter_code
_entity_poly.pdbx_strand_id
1 'polypeptide(L)'
;MTEPRVCSKAAGFSLIEAMVGLVILTIIMSAIFSQLNQVQKASSSEAVKMDLTQQAREFVDQMVRDLHMAGYPRPDMYSPPLPLDNPLVAAGLVRVSPTEILLEGDVETSGSVDSVDIQYVPADAADPQCPCIKRSEIVKGSGAAPKNFTQLEQVMPPGTGAGQSGEDLFTFFDKNGNPVDVTGGADISTPSGQATIGKIHTVKIDLSLLSPNPDPVTRLPQRFSLSVTGHLNEY
;
A
#
# COMPACT_ATOMS: atom_id res chain seq x y z
N MET A 1 64.30 43.87 -45.04
CA MET A 1 63.78 42.54 -45.11
C MET A 1 62.29 42.65 -44.77
N THR A 2 61.42 42.53 -45.82
CA THR A 2 59.99 42.69 -45.72
C THR A 2 59.33 41.33 -45.80
N GLU A 3 58.71 40.84 -44.71
CA GLU A 3 58.00 39.59 -44.74
C GLU A 3 56.71 39.71 -45.56
N PRO A 4 56.38 38.73 -46.39
CA PRO A 4 55.12 38.72 -47.12
C PRO A 4 53.94 38.31 -46.20
N ARG A 5 52.98 39.17 -45.99
CA ARG A 5 51.69 38.82 -45.36
C ARG A 5 50.89 37.88 -46.27
N VAL A 6 50.76 36.61 -45.85
CA VAL A 6 49.90 35.65 -46.48
C VAL A 6 48.43 36.02 -46.10
N CYS A 7 47.74 36.65 -47.02
CA CYS A 7 46.28 36.82 -46.89
C CYS A 7 45.60 35.48 -47.07
N SER A 8 45.19 34.85 -46.01
CA SER A 8 44.35 33.68 -46.11
C SER A 8 42.95 34.13 -46.67
N LYS A 9 42.62 33.60 -47.84
CA LYS A 9 41.32 33.77 -48.43
C LYS A 9 40.32 33.08 -47.52
N ALA A 10 39.43 33.85 -46.86
CA ALA A 10 38.25 33.31 -46.17
C ALA A 10 37.34 32.68 -47.24
N ALA A 11 37.33 31.34 -47.30
CA ALA A 11 36.36 30.62 -48.14
C ALA A 11 34.99 30.77 -47.49
N GLY A 12 34.07 31.47 -48.16
CA GLY A 12 32.67 31.56 -47.73
C GLY A 12 31.97 30.23 -47.88
N PHE A 13 31.09 29.90 -46.93
CA PHE A 13 30.24 28.70 -47.00
C PHE A 13 29.33 28.74 -48.22
N SER A 14 29.24 27.65 -48.95
CA SER A 14 28.28 27.49 -50.05
C SER A 14 26.86 27.33 -49.48
N LEU A 15 25.86 27.90 -50.12
CA LEU A 15 24.45 27.80 -49.72
C LEU A 15 23.99 26.31 -49.65
N ILE A 16 24.51 25.46 -50.56
CA ILE A 16 24.20 24.03 -50.57
C ILE A 16 24.83 23.32 -49.37
N GLU A 17 25.99 23.69 -48.91
CA GLU A 17 26.65 23.15 -47.75
C GLU A 17 25.90 23.48 -46.46
N ALA A 18 25.37 24.71 -46.37
CA ALA A 18 24.49 25.11 -45.28
C ALA A 18 23.18 24.31 -45.28
N MET A 19 22.58 24.03 -46.45
CA MET A 19 21.36 23.21 -46.56
C MET A 19 21.61 21.77 -46.16
N VAL A 20 22.70 21.16 -46.58
CA VAL A 20 23.10 19.78 -46.20
C VAL A 20 23.37 19.71 -44.69
N GLY A 21 24.08 20.69 -44.13
CA GLY A 21 24.32 20.78 -42.68
C GLY A 21 23.04 20.86 -41.86
N LEU A 22 22.03 21.64 -42.34
CA LEU A 22 20.73 21.78 -41.67
C LEU A 22 19.92 20.49 -41.73
N VAL A 23 19.94 19.76 -42.84
CA VAL A 23 19.29 18.44 -42.94
C VAL A 23 19.90 17.42 -41.98
N ILE A 24 21.23 17.34 -41.93
CA ILE A 24 21.90 16.43 -40.99
C ILE A 24 21.58 16.83 -39.54
N LEU A 25 21.60 18.11 -39.22
CA LEU A 25 21.25 18.60 -37.86
C LEU A 25 19.82 18.24 -37.47
N THR A 26 18.85 18.37 -38.38
CA THR A 26 17.44 17.99 -38.09
C THR A 26 17.27 16.50 -37.84
N ILE A 27 17.98 15.65 -38.58
CA ILE A 27 17.99 14.21 -38.35
C ILE A 27 18.55 13.86 -36.96
N ILE A 28 19.69 14.44 -36.62
CA ILE A 28 20.33 14.22 -35.29
C ILE A 28 19.42 14.72 -34.17
N MET A 29 18.86 15.90 -34.29
CA MET A 29 17.94 16.45 -33.30
C MET A 29 16.69 15.58 -33.13
N SER A 30 16.11 15.09 -34.24
CA SER A 30 14.97 14.18 -34.20
C SER A 30 15.29 12.88 -33.42
N ALA A 31 16.48 12.30 -33.63
CA ALA A 31 16.91 11.13 -32.91
C ALA A 31 17.10 11.40 -31.41
N ILE A 32 17.70 12.53 -31.04
CA ILE A 32 17.89 12.96 -29.66
C ILE A 32 16.53 13.16 -28.96
N PHE A 33 15.60 13.89 -29.59
CA PHE A 33 14.26 14.11 -29.02
C PHE A 33 13.48 12.80 -28.84
N SER A 34 13.61 11.84 -29.76
CA SER A 34 13.01 10.52 -29.61
C SER A 34 13.54 9.77 -28.38
N GLN A 35 14.87 9.79 -28.16
CA GLN A 35 15.48 9.16 -27.00
C GLN A 35 15.09 9.87 -25.69
N LEU A 36 15.08 11.21 -25.65
CA LEU A 36 14.66 11.98 -24.48
C LEU A 36 13.21 11.64 -24.07
N ASN A 37 12.31 11.58 -25.03
CA ASN A 37 10.92 11.18 -24.77
C ASN A 37 10.82 9.75 -24.20
N GLN A 38 11.65 8.82 -24.66
CA GLN A 38 11.67 7.45 -24.15
C GLN A 38 12.21 7.38 -22.71
N VAL A 39 13.30 8.12 -22.43
CA VAL A 39 13.86 8.23 -21.08
C VAL A 39 12.87 8.88 -20.11
N GLN A 40 12.19 9.95 -20.51
CA GLN A 40 11.17 10.59 -19.69
C GLN A 40 10.01 9.65 -19.36
N LYS A 41 9.52 8.88 -20.35
CA LYS A 41 8.48 7.88 -20.12
C LYS A 41 8.94 6.77 -19.15
N ALA A 42 10.16 6.27 -19.32
CA ALA A 42 10.72 5.27 -18.40
C ALA A 42 10.86 5.82 -16.98
N SER A 43 11.38 7.05 -16.85
CA SER A 43 11.53 7.71 -15.54
C SER A 43 10.19 7.94 -14.84
N SER A 44 9.14 8.35 -15.56
CA SER A 44 7.80 8.52 -14.97
C SER A 44 7.20 7.18 -14.52
N SER A 45 7.42 6.11 -15.28
CA SER A 45 6.99 4.76 -14.91
C SER A 45 7.66 4.27 -13.61
N GLU A 46 8.98 4.47 -13.50
CA GLU A 46 9.72 4.11 -12.28
C GLU A 46 9.29 4.95 -11.07
N ALA A 47 9.00 6.25 -11.26
CA ALA A 47 8.51 7.10 -10.18
C ALA A 47 7.17 6.61 -9.61
N VAL A 48 6.24 6.21 -10.47
CA VAL A 48 4.95 5.64 -10.03
C VAL A 48 5.14 4.33 -9.27
N LYS A 49 6.04 3.44 -9.73
CA LYS A 49 6.36 2.20 -8.98
C LYS A 49 6.93 2.48 -7.60
N MET A 50 7.83 3.45 -7.50
CA MET A 50 8.43 3.83 -6.21
C MET A 50 7.37 4.37 -5.26
N ASP A 51 6.46 5.21 -5.74
CA ASP A 51 5.38 5.77 -4.95
C ASP A 51 4.43 4.68 -4.43
N LEU A 52 3.93 3.79 -5.30
CA LEU A 52 3.11 2.64 -4.91
C LEU A 52 3.82 1.74 -3.89
N THR A 53 5.10 1.48 -4.11
CA THR A 53 5.90 0.65 -3.19
C THR A 53 6.03 1.30 -1.82
N GLN A 54 6.24 2.62 -1.77
CA GLN A 54 6.38 3.36 -0.52
C GLN A 54 5.06 3.38 0.24
N GLN A 55 3.95 3.72 -0.41
CA GLN A 55 2.62 3.72 0.20
C GLN A 55 2.25 2.34 0.77
N ALA A 56 2.50 1.27 -0.01
CA ALA A 56 2.25 -0.09 0.45
C ALA A 56 3.07 -0.46 1.68
N ARG A 57 4.35 -0.09 1.73
CA ARG A 57 5.22 -0.36 2.88
C ARG A 57 4.80 0.42 4.11
N GLU A 58 4.50 1.70 3.97
CA GLU A 58 4.04 2.55 5.09
C GLU A 58 2.76 1.97 5.72
N PHE A 59 1.80 1.56 4.87
CA PHE A 59 0.58 0.91 5.34
C PHE A 59 0.86 -0.40 6.07
N VAL A 60 1.66 -1.29 5.48
CA VAL A 60 1.95 -2.59 6.09
C VAL A 60 2.76 -2.45 7.38
N ASP A 61 3.73 -1.54 7.42
CA ASP A 61 4.51 -1.26 8.63
C ASP A 61 3.62 -0.71 9.76
N GLN A 62 2.65 0.14 9.44
CA GLN A 62 1.65 0.60 10.40
C GLN A 62 0.82 -0.58 10.92
N MET A 63 0.32 -1.40 10.01
CA MET A 63 -0.54 -2.54 10.36
C MET A 63 0.19 -3.59 11.20
N VAL A 64 1.45 -3.87 10.90
CA VAL A 64 2.28 -4.78 11.73
C VAL A 64 2.47 -4.22 13.14
N ARG A 65 2.66 -2.91 13.29
CA ARG A 65 2.71 -2.26 14.62
C ARG A 65 1.39 -2.40 15.36
N ASP A 66 0.27 -2.13 14.69
CA ASP A 66 -1.06 -2.25 15.29
C ASP A 66 -1.33 -3.69 15.75
N LEU A 67 -0.95 -4.70 14.94
CA LEU A 67 -1.05 -6.11 15.31
C LEU A 67 -0.18 -6.49 16.52
N HIS A 68 1.03 -5.93 16.64
CA HIS A 68 1.89 -6.17 17.79
C HIS A 68 1.35 -5.56 19.08
N MET A 69 0.58 -4.47 18.99
CA MET A 69 -0.04 -3.82 20.14
C MET A 69 -1.43 -4.41 20.47
N ALA A 70 -1.97 -5.25 19.58
CA ALA A 70 -3.26 -5.88 19.80
C ALA A 70 -3.27 -6.74 21.08
N GLY A 71 -4.28 -6.52 21.94
CA GLY A 71 -4.43 -7.22 23.22
C GLY A 71 -3.68 -6.59 24.39
N TYR A 72 -3.04 -5.45 24.22
CA TYR A 72 -2.40 -4.73 25.33
C TYR A 72 -3.13 -3.40 25.62
N PRO A 73 -3.44 -3.08 26.90
CA PRO A 73 -3.22 -3.84 28.15
C PRO A 73 -4.19 -5.01 28.32
N ARG A 74 -3.70 -6.10 28.92
CA ARG A 74 -4.51 -7.30 29.14
C ARG A 74 -5.37 -7.19 30.42
N PRO A 75 -6.48 -7.94 30.48
CA PRO A 75 -7.35 -8.00 31.65
C PRO A 75 -6.62 -8.39 32.95
N ASP A 76 -5.67 -9.31 32.87
CA ASP A 76 -4.93 -9.88 34.01
C ASP A 76 -3.84 -8.94 34.59
N MET A 77 -3.55 -7.83 33.92
CA MET A 77 -2.66 -6.78 34.46
C MET A 77 -3.32 -5.97 35.58
N TYR A 78 -4.64 -6.14 35.78
CA TYR A 78 -5.40 -5.45 36.81
C TYR A 78 -5.79 -6.42 37.94
N SER A 79 -5.93 -5.90 39.17
CA SER A 79 -6.32 -6.71 40.33
C SER A 79 -7.55 -6.09 41.03
N PRO A 80 -8.75 -6.72 40.95
CA PRO A 80 -9.06 -7.95 40.23
C PRO A 80 -8.99 -7.78 38.71
N PRO A 81 -8.85 -8.88 37.91
CA PRO A 81 -8.87 -8.80 36.46
C PRO A 81 -10.13 -8.12 35.93
N LEU A 82 -9.95 -7.22 34.95
CA LEU A 82 -11.06 -6.48 34.34
C LEU A 82 -11.70 -7.30 33.22
N PRO A 83 -13.02 -7.15 33.00
CA PRO A 83 -13.68 -7.79 31.86
C PRO A 83 -13.29 -7.14 30.53
N LEU A 84 -13.39 -7.87 29.42
CA LEU A 84 -12.96 -7.42 28.08
C LEU A 84 -13.76 -6.24 27.53
N ASP A 85 -14.95 -5.95 28.04
CA ASP A 85 -15.76 -4.78 27.68
C ASP A 85 -15.30 -3.51 28.41
N ASN A 86 -14.41 -3.64 29.37
CA ASN A 86 -13.86 -2.48 30.08
C ASN A 86 -12.97 -1.64 29.16
N PRO A 87 -13.09 -0.29 29.11
CA PRO A 87 -12.32 0.57 28.24
C PRO A 87 -10.81 0.60 28.54
N LEU A 88 -10.37 0.08 29.69
CA LEU A 88 -8.96 0.06 30.10
C LEU A 88 -8.22 -1.20 29.63
N VAL A 89 -8.90 -2.18 29.06
CA VAL A 89 -8.31 -3.44 28.61
C VAL A 89 -8.64 -3.69 27.14
N ALA A 90 -7.69 -4.28 26.44
CA ALA A 90 -7.82 -4.61 25.03
C ALA A 90 -8.21 -6.09 24.84
N ALA A 91 -9.12 -6.34 23.93
CA ALA A 91 -9.55 -7.69 23.57
C ALA A 91 -8.61 -8.36 22.54
N GLY A 92 -7.68 -7.61 21.94
CA GLY A 92 -6.88 -8.09 20.84
C GLY A 92 -7.65 -8.06 19.53
N LEU A 93 -7.71 -9.20 18.82
CA LEU A 93 -8.57 -9.30 17.64
C LEU A 93 -10.04 -9.40 18.07
N VAL A 94 -10.85 -8.48 17.56
CA VAL A 94 -12.30 -8.39 17.87
C VAL A 94 -13.12 -9.00 16.74
N ARG A 95 -12.84 -8.62 15.50
CA ARG A 95 -13.50 -9.15 14.31
C ARG A 95 -12.48 -9.36 13.20
N VAL A 96 -12.59 -10.48 12.52
CA VAL A 96 -11.70 -10.84 11.41
C VAL A 96 -12.47 -11.45 10.25
N SER A 97 -12.06 -11.10 9.06
CA SER A 97 -12.54 -11.67 7.80
C SER A 97 -11.43 -11.61 6.74
N PRO A 98 -11.58 -12.20 5.55
CA PRO A 98 -10.60 -12.06 4.47
C PRO A 98 -10.34 -10.62 4.01
N THR A 99 -11.24 -9.68 4.35
CA THR A 99 -11.22 -8.28 3.88
C THR A 99 -11.25 -7.24 4.99
N GLU A 100 -11.35 -7.67 6.26
CA GLU A 100 -11.50 -6.77 7.40
C GLU A 100 -10.81 -7.33 8.65
N ILE A 101 -10.16 -6.44 9.39
CA ILE A 101 -9.65 -6.71 10.75
C ILE A 101 -10.06 -5.57 11.65
N LEU A 102 -10.77 -5.90 12.73
CA LEU A 102 -11.01 -5.01 13.86
C LEU A 102 -10.18 -5.52 15.04
N LEU A 103 -9.32 -4.68 15.57
CA LEU A 103 -8.47 -4.99 16.71
C LEU A 103 -8.57 -3.91 17.80
N GLU A 104 -8.23 -4.28 19.02
CA GLU A 104 -8.11 -3.38 20.16
C GLU A 104 -6.70 -3.47 20.76
N GLY A 105 -6.13 -2.32 21.06
CA GLY A 105 -4.81 -2.19 21.68
C GLY A 105 -4.47 -0.74 21.97
N ASP A 106 -3.45 -0.48 22.78
CA ASP A 106 -2.87 0.86 22.97
C ASP A 106 -1.89 1.16 21.82
N VAL A 107 -2.45 1.39 20.60
CA VAL A 107 -1.65 1.54 19.38
C VAL A 107 -0.85 2.83 19.32
N GLU A 108 -1.29 3.87 20.02
CA GLU A 108 -0.58 5.15 20.13
C GLU A 108 0.35 5.23 21.35
N THR A 109 0.39 4.19 22.20
CA THR A 109 1.11 4.20 23.48
C THR A 109 0.71 5.38 24.37
N SER A 110 -0.55 5.76 24.27
CA SER A 110 -1.14 6.88 25.01
C SER A 110 -1.62 6.48 26.43
N GLY A 111 -1.69 5.16 26.70
CA GLY A 111 -2.28 4.57 27.89
C GLY A 111 -3.79 4.40 27.81
N SER A 112 -4.42 4.72 26.67
CA SER A 112 -5.81 4.41 26.35
C SER A 112 -5.87 3.26 25.36
N VAL A 113 -6.92 2.45 25.44
CA VAL A 113 -7.17 1.39 24.46
C VAL A 113 -7.89 1.99 23.27
N ASP A 114 -7.34 1.75 22.09
CA ASP A 114 -7.94 2.14 20.82
C ASP A 114 -8.58 0.93 20.14
N SER A 115 -9.67 1.17 19.46
CA SER A 115 -10.34 0.23 18.56
C SER A 115 -10.00 0.65 17.14
N VAL A 116 -9.22 -0.18 16.44
CA VAL A 116 -8.74 0.06 15.09
C VAL A 116 -9.42 -0.89 14.12
N ASP A 117 -10.14 -0.34 13.15
CA ASP A 117 -10.82 -1.07 12.09
C ASP A 117 -10.12 -0.82 10.76
N ILE A 118 -9.68 -1.88 10.10
CA ILE A 118 -9.03 -1.87 8.80
C ILE A 118 -9.83 -2.72 7.85
N GLN A 119 -10.38 -2.09 6.80
CA GLN A 119 -11.27 -2.77 5.87
C GLN A 119 -10.98 -2.41 4.42
N TYR A 120 -11.11 -3.40 3.55
CA TYR A 120 -11.18 -3.18 2.10
C TYR A 120 -12.56 -2.66 1.73
N VAL A 121 -12.60 -1.57 0.97
CA VAL A 121 -13.82 -0.98 0.43
C VAL A 121 -13.78 -1.12 -1.09
N PRO A 122 -14.76 -1.81 -1.70
CA PRO A 122 -14.82 -1.96 -3.16
C PRO A 122 -15.08 -0.61 -3.86
N ALA A 123 -14.89 -0.60 -5.18
CA ALA A 123 -15.23 0.56 -6.00
C ALA A 123 -16.71 0.93 -5.83
N ASP A 124 -16.96 2.19 -5.47
CA ASP A 124 -18.30 2.75 -5.34
C ASP A 124 -18.34 4.12 -6.02
N ALA A 125 -19.48 4.43 -6.66
CA ALA A 125 -19.71 5.75 -7.24
C ALA A 125 -19.78 6.88 -6.20
N ALA A 126 -20.10 6.54 -4.95
CA ALA A 126 -20.13 7.48 -3.83
C ALA A 126 -18.74 7.79 -3.26
N ASP A 127 -17.76 6.93 -3.51
CA ASP A 127 -16.39 7.09 -3.05
C ASP A 127 -15.38 6.83 -4.19
N PRO A 128 -15.04 7.86 -4.97
CA PRO A 128 -14.18 7.71 -6.14
C PRO A 128 -12.72 7.35 -5.82
N GLN A 129 -12.31 7.39 -4.54
CA GLN A 129 -10.98 6.96 -4.10
C GLN A 129 -10.86 5.44 -4.02
N CYS A 130 -11.99 4.72 -3.98
CA CYS A 130 -12.01 3.26 -3.93
C CYS A 130 -12.06 2.64 -5.36
N PRO A 131 -11.54 1.41 -5.53
CA PRO A 131 -11.23 0.39 -4.51
C PRO A 131 -10.04 0.76 -3.63
N CYS A 132 -10.22 0.67 -2.32
CA CYS A 132 -9.29 1.23 -1.35
C CYS A 132 -9.26 0.44 -0.04
N ILE A 133 -8.24 0.67 0.80
CA ILE A 133 -8.24 0.26 2.21
C ILE A 133 -8.51 1.49 3.06
N LYS A 134 -9.47 1.37 3.97
CA LYS A 134 -9.77 2.38 4.98
C LYS A 134 -9.37 1.90 6.36
N ARG A 135 -8.89 2.84 7.17
CA ARG A 135 -8.57 2.64 8.58
C ARG A 135 -9.36 3.63 9.41
N SER A 136 -9.99 3.17 10.45
CA SER A 136 -10.52 4.03 11.50
C SER A 136 -9.85 3.70 12.84
N GLU A 137 -9.75 4.69 13.69
CA GLU A 137 -9.20 4.57 15.03
C GLU A 137 -10.04 5.43 15.98
N ILE A 138 -10.52 4.79 17.03
CA ILE A 138 -11.32 5.45 18.08
C ILE A 138 -10.93 4.90 19.43
N VAL A 139 -10.93 5.76 20.44
CA VAL A 139 -10.72 5.32 21.82
C VAL A 139 -11.90 4.43 22.23
N LYS A 140 -11.59 3.25 22.74
CA LYS A 140 -12.57 2.26 23.20
C LYS A 140 -13.50 2.86 24.26
N GLY A 141 -14.79 2.68 24.08
CA GLY A 141 -15.79 3.21 25.03
C GLY A 141 -16.04 4.72 24.94
N SER A 142 -15.41 5.45 24.04
CA SER A 142 -15.62 6.91 23.87
C SER A 142 -17.02 7.26 23.36
N GLY A 143 -17.75 6.31 22.74
CA GLY A 143 -19.02 6.58 22.08
C GLY A 143 -18.89 7.42 20.81
N ALA A 144 -17.67 7.71 20.35
CA ALA A 144 -17.42 8.42 19.11
C ALA A 144 -17.76 7.55 17.90
N ALA A 145 -18.28 8.18 16.84
CA ALA A 145 -18.46 7.48 15.57
C ALA A 145 -17.09 7.27 14.89
N PRO A 146 -16.82 6.07 14.34
CA PRO A 146 -15.61 5.81 13.58
C PRO A 146 -15.47 6.78 12.41
N LYS A 147 -14.28 7.37 12.25
CA LYS A 147 -13.93 8.15 11.06
C LYS A 147 -13.01 7.30 10.21
N ASN A 148 -13.50 6.82 9.09
CA ASN A 148 -12.72 6.04 8.15
C ASN A 148 -11.87 6.98 7.29
N PHE A 149 -10.57 6.81 7.34
CA PHE A 149 -9.61 7.50 6.47
C PHE A 149 -9.10 6.51 5.42
N THR A 150 -9.09 6.93 4.16
CA THR A 150 -8.44 6.16 3.09
C THR A 150 -6.95 6.13 3.37
N GLN A 151 -6.41 4.93 3.56
CA GLN A 151 -4.98 4.70 3.80
C GLN A 151 -4.26 4.35 2.51
N LEU A 152 -4.96 3.64 1.62
CA LEU A 152 -4.37 3.13 0.40
C LEU A 152 -5.42 3.07 -0.70
N GLU A 153 -5.15 3.74 -1.81
CA GLU A 153 -5.99 3.76 -3.00
C GLU A 153 -5.57 2.71 -4.02
N GLN A 154 -6.43 2.46 -5.00
CA GLN A 154 -6.14 1.56 -6.15
C GLN A 154 -5.79 0.13 -5.73
N VAL A 155 -6.39 -0.34 -4.66
CA VAL A 155 -6.21 -1.71 -4.16
C VAL A 155 -7.00 -2.67 -5.05
N MET A 156 -6.33 -3.70 -5.58
CA MET A 156 -7.04 -4.74 -6.34
C MET A 156 -8.02 -5.48 -5.44
N PRO A 157 -9.23 -5.80 -5.96
CA PRO A 157 -10.17 -6.61 -5.21
C PRO A 157 -9.52 -7.91 -4.73
N PRO A 158 -9.61 -8.26 -3.45
CA PRO A 158 -9.10 -9.54 -2.94
C PRO A 158 -9.91 -10.72 -3.48
N GLY A 159 -9.34 -11.91 -3.43
CA GLY A 159 -9.93 -13.16 -3.91
C GLY A 159 -9.34 -13.69 -5.21
N THR A 160 -9.81 -14.86 -5.66
CA THR A 160 -9.22 -15.64 -6.75
C THR A 160 -9.96 -15.53 -8.10
N GLY A 161 -10.94 -14.64 -8.20
CA GLY A 161 -11.73 -14.41 -9.43
C GLY A 161 -11.00 -13.60 -10.50
N ALA A 162 -11.59 -13.52 -11.69
CA ALA A 162 -11.07 -12.69 -12.77
C ALA A 162 -11.06 -11.20 -12.37
N GLY A 163 -9.93 -10.54 -12.50
CA GLY A 163 -9.74 -9.13 -12.12
C GLY A 163 -9.47 -8.92 -10.62
N GLN A 164 -9.34 -9.99 -9.84
CA GLN A 164 -8.96 -9.97 -8.43
C GLN A 164 -7.46 -10.16 -8.23
N SER A 165 -6.98 -9.96 -7.01
CA SER A 165 -5.56 -10.04 -6.66
C SER A 165 -4.96 -11.44 -6.82
N GLY A 166 -5.77 -12.48 -6.70
CA GLY A 166 -5.39 -13.87 -6.63
C GLY A 166 -5.36 -14.44 -5.22
N GLU A 167 -5.41 -13.58 -4.20
CA GLU A 167 -5.35 -13.95 -2.78
C GLU A 167 -6.30 -13.07 -1.95
N ASP A 168 -6.65 -13.53 -0.76
CA ASP A 168 -7.37 -12.73 0.23
C ASP A 168 -6.44 -11.64 0.79
N LEU A 169 -7.01 -10.49 1.19
CA LEU A 169 -6.22 -9.41 1.78
C LEU A 169 -5.60 -9.85 3.11
N PHE A 170 -6.38 -10.60 3.91
CA PHE A 170 -5.95 -11.13 5.20
C PHE A 170 -6.11 -12.64 5.24
N THR A 171 -5.03 -13.33 5.57
CA THR A 171 -5.02 -14.78 5.84
C THR A 171 -4.49 -15.00 7.25
N PHE A 172 -5.17 -15.85 7.99
CA PHE A 172 -4.89 -16.08 9.41
C PHE A 172 -4.32 -17.48 9.64
N PHE A 173 -3.35 -17.59 10.54
CA PHE A 173 -2.69 -18.87 10.84
C PHE A 173 -2.66 -19.13 12.34
N ASP A 174 -2.75 -20.41 12.67
CA ASP A 174 -2.57 -20.89 14.04
C ASP A 174 -1.07 -20.94 14.43
N LYS A 175 -0.79 -21.30 15.68
CA LYS A 175 0.57 -21.45 16.20
C LYS A 175 1.43 -22.50 15.47
N ASN A 176 0.81 -23.41 14.71
CA ASN A 176 1.50 -24.43 13.94
C ASN A 176 1.67 -24.03 12.46
N GLY A 177 1.20 -22.87 12.08
CA GLY A 177 1.22 -22.37 10.70
C GLY A 177 0.11 -22.94 9.81
N ASN A 178 -0.94 -23.56 10.39
CA ASN A 178 -2.10 -23.99 9.62
C ASN A 178 -3.07 -22.81 9.41
N PRO A 179 -3.68 -22.69 8.22
CA PRO A 179 -4.66 -21.64 7.97
C PRO A 179 -5.90 -21.82 8.85
N VAL A 180 -6.36 -20.70 9.41
CA VAL A 180 -7.62 -20.59 10.16
C VAL A 180 -8.68 -20.07 9.22
N ASP A 181 -9.77 -20.81 9.05
CA ASP A 181 -10.87 -20.41 8.19
C ASP A 181 -11.69 -19.29 8.84
N VAL A 182 -11.70 -18.12 8.18
CA VAL A 182 -12.47 -16.93 8.57
C VAL A 182 -13.37 -16.44 7.44
N THR A 183 -13.64 -17.27 6.42
CA THR A 183 -14.40 -16.90 5.22
C THR A 183 -15.81 -16.35 5.57
N GLY A 184 -16.44 -16.87 6.61
CA GLY A 184 -17.72 -16.39 7.13
C GLY A 184 -17.64 -15.19 8.08
N GLY A 185 -16.45 -14.68 8.33
CA GLY A 185 -16.17 -13.73 9.40
C GLY A 185 -16.19 -14.40 10.79
N ALA A 186 -15.32 -13.93 11.69
CA ALA A 186 -15.35 -14.34 13.10
C ALA A 186 -15.37 -13.08 13.98
N ASP A 187 -16.21 -13.08 15.01
CA ASP A 187 -16.42 -11.97 15.94
C ASP A 187 -16.44 -12.50 17.37
N ILE A 188 -15.70 -11.85 18.28
CA ILE A 188 -15.59 -12.27 19.68
C ILE A 188 -16.92 -12.18 20.45
N SER A 189 -17.91 -11.48 19.93
CA SER A 189 -19.25 -11.46 20.53
C SER A 189 -19.99 -12.80 20.46
N THR A 190 -19.51 -13.72 19.59
CA THR A 190 -20.09 -15.05 19.43
C THR A 190 -19.16 -16.14 19.96
N PRO A 191 -19.68 -17.23 20.60
CA PRO A 191 -18.84 -18.31 21.10
C PRO A 191 -17.99 -19.00 20.02
N SER A 192 -18.53 -19.14 18.80
CA SER A 192 -17.81 -19.70 17.65
C SER A 192 -16.69 -18.78 17.18
N GLY A 193 -16.94 -17.45 17.14
CA GLY A 193 -15.93 -16.46 16.78
C GLY A 193 -14.80 -16.39 17.80
N GLN A 194 -15.12 -16.42 19.11
CA GLN A 194 -14.11 -16.52 20.16
C GLN A 194 -13.20 -17.74 19.98
N ALA A 195 -13.79 -18.92 19.70
CA ALA A 195 -13.03 -20.15 19.47
C ALA A 195 -12.17 -20.09 18.19
N THR A 196 -12.60 -19.35 17.18
CA THR A 196 -11.83 -19.14 15.93
C THR A 196 -10.72 -18.13 16.13
N ILE A 197 -11.04 -16.95 16.69
CA ILE A 197 -10.07 -15.88 16.95
C ILE A 197 -8.97 -16.32 17.91
N GLY A 198 -9.33 -17.08 18.96
CA GLY A 198 -8.38 -17.63 19.93
C GLY A 198 -7.36 -18.63 19.36
N LYS A 199 -7.51 -19.07 18.11
CA LYS A 199 -6.52 -19.91 17.42
C LYS A 199 -5.51 -19.08 16.60
N ILE A 200 -5.82 -17.80 16.34
CA ILE A 200 -5.01 -16.96 15.46
C ILE A 200 -3.77 -16.50 16.21
N HIS A 201 -2.61 -16.78 15.65
CA HIS A 201 -1.31 -16.32 16.15
C HIS A 201 -0.57 -15.46 15.15
N THR A 202 -0.91 -15.59 13.85
CA THR A 202 -0.20 -14.93 12.77
C THR A 202 -1.20 -14.45 11.74
N VAL A 203 -0.98 -13.23 11.25
CA VAL A 203 -1.78 -12.62 10.18
C VAL A 203 -0.86 -12.36 9.00
N LYS A 204 -1.17 -12.95 7.85
CA LYS A 204 -0.54 -12.63 6.56
C LYS A 204 -1.37 -11.56 5.87
N ILE A 205 -0.71 -10.54 5.37
CA ILE A 205 -1.31 -9.42 4.65
C ILE A 205 -0.83 -9.51 3.21
N ASP A 206 -1.73 -9.76 2.27
CA ASP A 206 -1.45 -9.85 0.83
C ASP A 206 -2.05 -8.65 0.11
N LEU A 207 -1.19 -7.68 -0.17
CA LEU A 207 -1.56 -6.41 -0.76
C LEU A 207 -1.22 -6.39 -2.24
N SER A 208 -2.18 -6.05 -3.08
CA SER A 208 -1.96 -5.83 -4.52
C SER A 208 -2.53 -4.46 -4.92
N LEU A 209 -1.69 -3.64 -5.55
CA LEU A 209 -2.03 -2.30 -6.02
C LEU A 209 -1.94 -2.23 -7.53
N LEU A 210 -2.77 -1.39 -8.12
CA LEU A 210 -2.70 -1.02 -9.54
C LEU A 210 -2.31 0.44 -9.68
N SER A 211 -1.44 0.73 -10.64
CA SER A 211 -1.15 2.11 -11.00
C SER A 211 -2.43 2.79 -11.52
N PRO A 212 -2.75 4.03 -11.07
CA PRO A 212 -3.90 4.77 -11.56
C PRO A 212 -3.77 5.12 -13.06
N ASN A 213 -2.55 5.19 -13.57
CA ASN A 213 -2.27 5.47 -14.96
C ASN A 213 -1.57 4.29 -15.63
N PRO A 214 -1.92 3.97 -16.89
CA PRO A 214 -1.21 2.94 -17.63
C PRO A 214 0.25 3.35 -17.85
N ASP A 215 1.12 2.36 -17.80
CA ASP A 215 2.53 2.52 -18.13
C ASP A 215 2.67 3.09 -19.56
N PRO A 216 3.41 4.18 -19.76
CA PRO A 216 3.54 4.81 -21.06
C PRO A 216 4.27 3.94 -22.09
N VAL A 217 4.95 2.88 -21.67
CA VAL A 217 5.67 1.93 -22.53
C VAL A 217 4.77 0.74 -22.89
N THR A 218 4.21 0.07 -21.88
CA THR A 218 3.39 -1.15 -22.05
C THR A 218 1.91 -0.86 -22.33
N ARG A 219 1.44 0.35 -21.99
CA ARG A 219 0.04 0.79 -22.01
C ARG A 219 -0.90 -0.02 -21.11
N LEU A 220 -0.34 -0.78 -20.19
CA LEU A 220 -1.09 -1.54 -19.18
C LEU A 220 -0.88 -0.92 -17.80
N PRO A 221 -1.87 -0.97 -16.90
CA PRO A 221 -1.67 -0.61 -15.51
C PRO A 221 -0.56 -1.47 -14.90
N GLN A 222 0.37 -0.83 -14.19
CA GLN A 222 1.40 -1.56 -13.46
C GLN A 222 0.80 -2.14 -12.19
N ARG A 223 1.10 -3.40 -11.92
CA ARG A 223 0.72 -4.08 -10.70
C ARG A 223 1.92 -4.15 -9.76
N PHE A 224 1.69 -3.80 -8.51
CA PHE A 224 2.61 -4.02 -7.40
C PHE A 224 1.95 -4.96 -6.40
N SER A 225 2.67 -5.97 -5.92
CA SER A 225 2.17 -6.88 -4.88
C SER A 225 3.20 -6.98 -3.76
N LEU A 226 2.72 -6.95 -2.53
CA LEU A 226 3.50 -7.07 -1.30
C LEU A 226 2.80 -8.06 -0.37
N SER A 227 3.57 -9.01 0.16
CA SER A 227 3.09 -9.97 1.16
C SER A 227 3.95 -9.84 2.41
N VAL A 228 3.30 -9.65 3.55
CA VAL A 228 3.97 -9.50 4.84
C VAL A 228 3.21 -10.30 5.89
N THR A 229 3.92 -10.75 6.92
CA THR A 229 3.36 -11.52 8.02
C THR A 229 3.58 -10.77 9.33
N GLY A 230 2.50 -10.50 10.05
CA GLY A 230 2.50 -9.96 11.41
C GLY A 230 2.20 -11.05 12.43
N HIS A 231 2.92 -11.06 13.54
CA HIS A 231 2.64 -11.95 14.65
C HIS A 231 1.88 -11.20 15.72
N LEU A 232 0.86 -11.85 16.30
CA LEU A 232 0.22 -11.35 17.49
C LEU A 232 1.12 -11.65 18.69
N ASN A 233 1.29 -10.68 19.59
CA ASN A 233 2.01 -10.95 20.82
C ASN A 233 1.20 -11.90 21.69
N GLU A 234 1.77 -13.07 21.98
CA GLU A 234 1.29 -13.97 23.04
C GLU A 234 1.73 -13.37 24.38
N TYR A 235 0.90 -12.58 24.97
CA TYR A 235 1.16 -12.09 26.35
C TYR A 235 0.54 -13.03 27.38
#